data_7fce00268982a5babcb979cd7ebabadb
#
_entry.id   7fce00268982a5babcb979cd7ebabadb
#
_cell.length_a   1.000
_cell.length_b   1.000
_cell.length_c   1.000
_cell.angle_alpha   90.00
_cell.angle_beta   90.00
_cell.angle_gamma   90.00
#
_symmetry.space_group_name_H-M   'P 1'
#
loop_
_entity.id
_entity.type
_entity.pdbx_description
1 polymer ?
#
loop_
_entity_poly.entity_id
_entity_poly.type
_entity_poly.pdbx_seq_one_letter_code
_entity_poly.pdbx_strand_id
1 'polypeptide(L)'
;MNQTPNAYLPIKARIIEIIQETFSDDLDIKTFRIKLEDDLVMDFLPGQFVEFSIPGVGECPFGFASSPLEKNYFDITIKRTGKVTDRIHSLDVGANVWIRGPFGNTFPLELMENHSLLFVAGGLGLAPLRPFIQYVLDPRNRHKYDKVDMLLAARTAKDHCFAYDYPHWRGVEKTTVSQTIDRDESGWDGLVGFPHNLVKEMVLDFSNLYAIVCGPPIMIKVVQQSLTVMGLPLDRLYTTLEMRMTCGVGKCGKCNIGNQYVCTDGPVFSMEELSRMPDEY
;
A
#
# COMPACT_ATOMS: atom_id res chain seq x y z
N MET A 1 -30.72 -10.12 -9.75
CA MET A 1 -30.80 -8.99 -8.80
C MET A 1 -29.47 -8.96 -8.08
N ASN A 2 -28.58 -8.03 -8.43
CA ASN A 2 -27.34 -7.84 -7.69
C ASN A 2 -27.71 -7.22 -6.34
N GLN A 3 -27.82 -8.05 -5.31
CA GLN A 3 -27.90 -7.56 -3.94
C GLN A 3 -26.53 -6.93 -3.62
N THR A 4 -26.52 -5.66 -3.25
CA THR A 4 -25.32 -5.04 -2.68
C THR A 4 -24.87 -5.92 -1.51
N PRO A 5 -23.61 -6.41 -1.51
CA PRO A 5 -23.15 -7.29 -0.43
C PRO A 5 -23.34 -6.59 0.92
N ASN A 6 -23.87 -7.31 1.90
CA ASN A 6 -24.02 -6.77 3.24
C ASN A 6 -22.62 -6.55 3.85
N ALA A 7 -22.24 -5.29 4.04
CA ALA A 7 -20.90 -4.90 4.54
C ALA A 7 -20.55 -5.49 5.91
N TYR A 8 -21.52 -6.04 6.64
CA TYR A 8 -21.32 -6.67 7.96
C TYR A 8 -21.16 -8.19 7.89
N LEU A 9 -21.48 -8.81 6.74
CA LEU A 9 -21.35 -10.26 6.59
C LEU A 9 -20.02 -10.61 5.93
N PRO A 10 -19.15 -11.34 6.63
CA PRO A 10 -17.89 -11.74 6.05
C PRO A 10 -18.09 -12.85 5.00
N ILE A 11 -17.34 -12.74 3.92
CA ILE A 11 -17.26 -13.72 2.85
C ILE A 11 -16.19 -14.74 3.23
N LYS A 12 -16.50 -16.02 3.12
CA LYS A 12 -15.53 -17.08 3.36
C LYS A 12 -14.49 -17.11 2.24
N ALA A 13 -13.23 -17.28 2.63
CA ALA A 13 -12.09 -17.30 1.73
C ALA A 13 -11.06 -18.33 2.19
N ARG A 14 -10.09 -18.62 1.34
CA ARG A 14 -9.01 -19.55 1.63
C ARG A 14 -7.65 -18.95 1.29
N ILE A 15 -6.67 -19.19 2.13
CA ILE A 15 -5.26 -18.93 1.83
C ILE A 15 -4.80 -19.96 0.79
N ILE A 16 -4.37 -19.52 -0.38
CA ILE A 16 -3.90 -20.41 -1.45
C ILE A 16 -2.37 -20.39 -1.62
N GLU A 17 -1.70 -19.34 -1.10
CA GLU A 17 -0.25 -19.21 -1.11
C GLU A 17 0.19 -18.32 0.04
N ILE A 18 1.40 -18.56 0.57
CA ILE A 18 2.05 -17.72 1.58
C ILE A 18 3.47 -17.44 1.11
N ILE A 19 3.83 -16.15 1.00
CA ILE A 19 5.14 -15.70 0.55
C ILE A 19 5.84 -14.97 1.69
N GLN A 20 7.06 -15.38 2.05
CA GLN A 20 7.88 -14.65 3.00
C GLN A 20 8.46 -13.42 2.31
N GLU A 21 8.23 -12.23 2.84
CA GLU A 21 8.69 -10.97 2.24
C GLU A 21 10.00 -10.47 2.84
N THR A 22 10.22 -10.68 4.14
CA THR A 22 11.42 -10.21 4.85
C THR A 22 12.19 -11.35 5.47
N PHE A 23 13.51 -11.21 5.56
CA PHE A 23 14.43 -12.27 5.99
C PHE A 23 15.38 -11.81 7.11
N SER A 24 15.12 -10.65 7.72
CA SER A 24 15.81 -10.19 8.95
C SER A 24 15.15 -10.80 10.19
N ASP A 25 15.90 -10.91 11.28
CA ASP A 25 15.43 -11.56 12.52
C ASP A 25 14.35 -10.74 13.25
N ASP A 26 14.31 -9.44 13.05
CA ASP A 26 13.42 -8.51 13.79
C ASP A 26 12.16 -8.13 13.03
N LEU A 27 12.00 -8.58 11.78
CA LEU A 27 10.90 -8.17 10.93
C LEU A 27 10.28 -9.36 10.20
N ASP A 28 9.11 -9.79 10.66
CA ASP A 28 8.36 -10.90 10.04
C ASP A 28 7.17 -10.33 9.25
N ILE A 29 7.33 -10.26 7.94
CA ILE A 29 6.29 -9.84 6.99
C ILE A 29 6.04 -10.97 6.01
N LYS A 30 4.77 -11.32 5.84
CA LYS A 30 4.31 -12.31 4.85
C LYS A 30 3.21 -11.75 3.99
N THR A 31 3.19 -12.16 2.74
CA THR A 31 2.06 -11.97 1.83
C THR A 31 1.21 -13.24 1.81
N PHE A 32 -0.08 -13.08 2.03
CA PHE A 32 -1.08 -14.13 1.98
C PHE A 32 -1.93 -13.93 0.73
N ARG A 33 -1.89 -14.89 -0.18
CA ARG A 33 -2.74 -14.90 -1.36
C ARG A 33 -4.07 -15.54 -1.01
N ILE A 34 -5.14 -14.81 -1.24
CA ILE A 34 -6.49 -15.14 -0.81
C ILE A 34 -7.38 -15.37 -2.02
N LYS A 35 -8.10 -16.49 -2.02
CA LYS A 35 -9.16 -16.77 -2.97
C LYS A 35 -10.50 -16.84 -2.24
N LEU A 36 -11.51 -16.12 -2.73
CA LEU A 36 -12.88 -16.23 -2.23
C LEU A 36 -13.46 -17.61 -2.60
N GLU A 37 -14.37 -18.13 -1.77
CA GLU A 37 -15.13 -19.33 -2.12
C GLU A 37 -16.26 -19.00 -3.13
N ASP A 38 -16.85 -20.04 -3.71
CA ASP A 38 -17.97 -19.96 -4.67
C ASP A 38 -17.66 -19.12 -5.92
N ASP A 39 -16.37 -19.11 -6.37
CA ASP A 39 -15.89 -18.34 -7.52
C ASP A 39 -16.26 -16.85 -7.48
N LEU A 40 -16.47 -16.32 -6.27
CA LEU A 40 -16.70 -14.89 -6.08
C LEU A 40 -15.42 -14.12 -6.42
N VAL A 41 -15.61 -12.90 -6.94
CA VAL A 41 -14.53 -11.98 -7.30
C VAL A 41 -14.56 -10.80 -6.33
N MET A 42 -13.37 -10.43 -5.83
CA MET A 42 -13.18 -9.20 -5.08
C MET A 42 -12.79 -8.08 -6.04
N ASP A 43 -13.78 -7.29 -6.49
CA ASP A 43 -13.52 -6.11 -7.29
C ASP A 43 -13.10 -4.96 -6.39
N PHE A 44 -11.86 -4.51 -6.54
CA PHE A 44 -11.31 -3.39 -5.78
C PHE A 44 -10.50 -2.45 -6.67
N LEU A 45 -10.23 -1.26 -6.17
CA LEU A 45 -9.34 -0.27 -6.78
C LEU A 45 -8.16 0.04 -5.84
N PRO A 46 -7.03 0.54 -6.38
CA PRO A 46 -5.87 0.92 -5.59
C PRO A 46 -6.23 1.93 -4.48
N GLY A 47 -5.76 1.67 -3.28
CA GLY A 47 -6.06 2.47 -2.08
C GLY A 47 -7.07 1.80 -1.14
N GLN A 48 -7.94 0.96 -1.64
CA GLN A 48 -8.94 0.25 -0.83
C GLN A 48 -8.31 -0.84 0.05
N PHE A 49 -9.09 -1.28 1.06
CA PHE A 49 -8.70 -2.28 2.03
C PHE A 49 -9.82 -3.27 2.33
N VAL A 50 -9.49 -4.31 3.06
CA VAL A 50 -10.42 -5.30 3.61
C VAL A 50 -10.29 -5.41 5.12
N GLU A 51 -11.35 -5.83 5.79
CA GLU A 51 -11.28 -6.37 7.14
C GLU A 51 -11.06 -7.88 7.04
N PHE A 52 -9.93 -8.34 7.55
CA PHE A 52 -9.53 -9.74 7.56
C PHE A 52 -9.86 -10.35 8.92
N SER A 53 -10.71 -11.36 8.93
CA SER A 53 -11.26 -11.95 10.16
C SER A 53 -10.81 -13.38 10.36
N ILE A 54 -10.48 -13.72 11.62
CA ILE A 54 -10.32 -15.10 12.10
C ILE A 54 -11.33 -15.33 13.21
N PRO A 55 -12.31 -16.22 13.04
CA PRO A 55 -13.33 -16.52 14.04
C PRO A 55 -12.72 -16.89 15.40
N GLY A 56 -13.23 -16.27 16.47
CA GLY A 56 -12.76 -16.47 17.82
C GLY A 56 -11.45 -15.76 18.18
N VAL A 57 -10.80 -15.07 17.23
CA VAL A 57 -9.55 -14.34 17.46
C VAL A 57 -9.74 -12.84 17.32
N GLY A 58 -10.28 -12.40 16.17
CA GLY A 58 -10.51 -10.98 15.88
C GLY A 58 -10.45 -10.66 14.41
N GLU A 59 -10.51 -9.35 14.12
CA GLU A 59 -10.52 -8.76 12.80
C GLU A 59 -9.55 -7.57 12.74
N CYS A 60 -8.90 -7.39 11.61
CA CYS A 60 -8.00 -6.25 11.37
C CYS A 60 -8.11 -5.76 9.93
N PRO A 61 -7.97 -4.43 9.69
CA PRO A 61 -7.92 -3.86 8.35
C PRO A 61 -6.56 -4.10 7.70
N PHE A 62 -6.57 -4.47 6.42
CA PHE A 62 -5.37 -4.55 5.59
C PHE A 62 -5.65 -4.05 4.19
N GLY A 63 -4.75 -3.23 3.63
CA GLY A 63 -4.78 -2.83 2.23
C GLY A 63 -4.54 -4.01 1.30
N PHE A 64 -5.14 -3.96 0.11
CA PHE A 64 -4.78 -4.88 -0.95
C PHE A 64 -3.32 -4.67 -1.37
N ALA A 65 -2.66 -5.76 -1.75
CA ALA A 65 -1.25 -5.77 -2.17
C ALA A 65 -1.03 -6.44 -3.53
N SER A 66 -2.08 -6.79 -4.27
CA SER A 66 -2.03 -7.32 -5.64
C SER A 66 -2.68 -6.37 -6.64
N SER A 67 -2.49 -6.64 -7.94
CA SER A 67 -3.13 -5.90 -9.01
C SER A 67 -4.67 -5.96 -8.91
N PRO A 68 -5.39 -4.85 -9.04
CA PRO A 68 -6.84 -4.84 -9.12
C PRO A 68 -7.35 -5.48 -10.42
N LEU A 69 -6.46 -5.74 -11.37
CA LEU A 69 -6.76 -6.39 -12.65
C LEU A 69 -6.70 -7.92 -12.56
N GLU A 70 -6.14 -8.47 -11.47
CA GLU A 70 -6.22 -9.89 -11.15
C GLU A 70 -7.59 -10.19 -10.51
N LYS A 71 -8.31 -11.19 -11.05
CA LYS A 71 -9.68 -11.52 -10.64
C LYS A 71 -9.81 -12.86 -9.94
N ASN A 72 -8.79 -13.71 -10.00
CA ASN A 72 -8.83 -15.05 -9.42
C ASN A 72 -8.47 -15.09 -7.94
N TYR A 73 -7.70 -14.08 -7.48
CA TYR A 73 -7.23 -13.93 -6.10
C TYR A 73 -6.87 -12.48 -5.80
N PHE A 74 -6.58 -12.20 -4.56
CA PHE A 74 -5.93 -10.96 -4.13
C PHE A 74 -4.89 -11.26 -3.04
N ASP A 75 -3.89 -10.41 -2.94
CA ASP A 75 -2.82 -10.51 -1.95
C ASP A 75 -3.05 -9.52 -0.83
N ILE A 76 -2.77 -9.95 0.39
CA ILE A 76 -2.72 -9.13 1.61
C ILE A 76 -1.36 -9.33 2.26
N THR A 77 -0.65 -8.24 2.53
CA THR A 77 0.67 -8.30 3.15
C THR A 77 0.61 -7.83 4.59
N ILE A 78 1.08 -8.67 5.49
CA ILE A 78 0.86 -8.53 6.94
C ILE A 78 2.19 -8.61 7.68
N LYS A 79 2.46 -7.59 8.50
CA LYS A 79 3.53 -7.62 9.50
C LYS A 79 3.00 -8.26 10.78
N ARG A 80 3.79 -9.16 11.34
CA ARG A 80 3.50 -9.78 12.63
C ARG A 80 3.74 -8.79 13.77
N THR A 81 2.66 -8.35 14.44
CA THR A 81 2.74 -7.29 15.46
C THR A 81 1.84 -7.48 16.68
N GLY A 82 0.94 -8.48 16.68
CA GLY A 82 0.02 -8.67 17.78
C GLY A 82 -0.95 -9.83 17.57
N LYS A 83 -1.87 -10.02 18.50
CA LYS A 83 -2.70 -11.23 18.64
C LYS A 83 -3.32 -11.73 17.33
N VAL A 84 -3.94 -10.84 16.53
CA VAL A 84 -4.59 -11.24 15.29
C VAL A 84 -3.54 -11.59 14.24
N THR A 85 -2.53 -10.76 14.05
CA THR A 85 -1.45 -11.00 13.09
C THR A 85 -0.59 -12.21 13.47
N ASP A 86 -0.36 -12.46 14.76
CA ASP A 86 0.30 -13.69 15.25
C ASP A 86 -0.48 -14.94 14.82
N ARG A 87 -1.81 -14.89 14.97
CA ARG A 87 -2.66 -16.00 14.54
C ARG A 87 -2.66 -16.16 13.01
N ILE A 88 -2.72 -15.08 12.25
CA ILE A 88 -2.63 -15.14 10.79
C ILE A 88 -1.32 -15.77 10.34
N HIS A 89 -0.19 -15.34 10.92
CA HIS A 89 1.14 -15.87 10.59
C HIS A 89 1.33 -17.35 10.95
N SER A 90 0.49 -17.90 11.84
CA SER A 90 0.48 -19.33 12.20
C SER A 90 -0.43 -20.19 11.32
N LEU A 91 -1.11 -19.61 10.34
CA LEU A 91 -1.96 -20.36 9.41
C LEU A 91 -1.12 -20.95 8.28
N ASP A 92 -1.59 -22.09 7.78
CA ASP A 92 -1.02 -22.78 6.63
C ASP A 92 -1.84 -22.52 5.37
N VAL A 93 -1.25 -22.84 4.22
CA VAL A 93 -1.96 -22.89 2.94
C VAL A 93 -3.14 -23.85 3.05
N GLY A 94 -4.31 -23.43 2.56
CA GLY A 94 -5.57 -24.15 2.68
C GLY A 94 -6.44 -23.71 3.86
N ALA A 95 -5.92 -22.90 4.77
CA ALA A 95 -6.69 -22.40 5.92
C ALA A 95 -7.85 -21.51 5.48
N ASN A 96 -8.99 -21.64 6.17
CA ASN A 96 -10.15 -20.78 5.98
C ASN A 96 -9.99 -19.47 6.74
N VAL A 97 -10.35 -18.39 6.09
CA VAL A 97 -10.36 -17.02 6.61
C VAL A 97 -11.66 -16.33 6.16
N TRP A 98 -11.97 -15.18 6.73
CA TRP A 98 -13.18 -14.44 6.39
C TRP A 98 -12.82 -12.99 6.07
N ILE A 99 -13.43 -12.46 5.01
CA ILE A 99 -13.09 -11.15 4.44
C ILE A 99 -14.35 -10.30 4.33
N ARG A 100 -14.27 -9.06 4.76
CA ARG A 100 -15.28 -8.02 4.47
C ARG A 100 -14.63 -6.90 3.68
N GLY A 101 -15.35 -6.33 2.73
CA GLY A 101 -14.87 -5.25 1.87
C GLY A 101 -15.27 -5.45 0.39
N PRO A 102 -14.67 -4.70 -0.55
CA PRO A 102 -13.65 -3.66 -0.30
C PRO A 102 -14.23 -2.43 0.40
N PHE A 103 -13.41 -1.77 1.22
CA PHE A 103 -13.74 -0.56 1.94
C PHE A 103 -12.78 0.59 1.60
N GLY A 104 -13.17 1.81 1.99
CA GLY A 104 -12.35 2.99 1.81
C GLY A 104 -12.43 3.61 0.42
N ASN A 105 -11.82 4.78 0.31
CA ASN A 105 -11.67 5.49 -0.95
C ASN A 105 -10.49 4.93 -1.78
N THR A 106 -10.20 5.57 -2.91
CA THR A 106 -9.18 5.13 -3.86
C THR A 106 -8.19 6.25 -4.17
N PHE A 107 -7.01 5.90 -4.66
CA PHE A 107 -6.18 6.90 -5.34
C PHE A 107 -6.94 7.51 -6.53
N PRO A 108 -6.81 8.82 -6.77
CA PRO A 108 -7.52 9.49 -7.87
C PRO A 108 -6.83 9.21 -9.22
N LEU A 109 -6.99 7.97 -9.72
CA LEU A 109 -6.28 7.46 -10.89
C LEU A 109 -6.46 8.32 -12.13
N GLU A 110 -7.70 8.78 -12.39
CA GLU A 110 -8.02 9.61 -13.55
C GLU A 110 -7.37 10.99 -13.48
N LEU A 111 -7.29 11.58 -12.28
CA LEU A 111 -6.61 12.87 -12.08
C LEU A 111 -5.11 12.79 -12.36
N MET A 112 -4.52 11.62 -12.15
CA MET A 112 -3.09 11.38 -12.34
C MET A 112 -2.72 10.92 -13.77
N GLU A 113 -3.71 10.68 -14.65
CA GLU A 113 -3.44 10.37 -16.06
C GLU A 113 -2.72 11.54 -16.75
N ASN A 114 -1.84 11.24 -17.70
CA ASN A 114 -0.96 12.17 -18.43
C ASN A 114 0.09 12.89 -17.55
N HIS A 115 0.31 12.41 -16.33
CA HIS A 115 1.34 12.94 -15.43
C HIS A 115 2.42 11.90 -15.15
N SER A 116 3.58 12.40 -14.72
CA SER A 116 4.62 11.58 -14.12
C SER A 116 4.25 11.20 -12.70
N LEU A 117 4.64 10.01 -12.27
CA LEU A 117 4.37 9.49 -10.93
C LEU A 117 5.68 9.20 -10.19
N LEU A 118 5.75 9.63 -8.94
CA LEU A 118 6.80 9.25 -8.01
C LEU A 118 6.20 8.43 -6.87
N PHE A 119 6.60 7.18 -6.75
CA PHE A 119 6.27 6.33 -5.60
C PHE A 119 7.45 6.29 -4.63
N VAL A 120 7.23 6.68 -3.38
CA VAL A 120 8.23 6.56 -2.31
C VAL A 120 7.67 5.63 -1.25
N ALA A 121 8.29 4.46 -1.11
CA ALA A 121 7.82 3.43 -0.17
C ALA A 121 8.90 3.09 0.86
N GLY A 122 8.50 2.94 2.13
CA GLY A 122 9.37 2.48 3.21
C GLY A 122 8.88 1.16 3.81
N GLY A 123 9.66 0.08 3.62
CA GLY A 123 9.34 -1.25 4.13
C GLY A 123 7.94 -1.72 3.70
N LEU A 124 7.09 -2.07 4.68
CA LEU A 124 5.71 -2.51 4.43
C LEU A 124 4.85 -1.46 3.70
N GLY A 125 5.24 -0.17 3.72
CA GLY A 125 4.53 0.89 2.99
C GLY A 125 4.47 0.67 1.47
N LEU A 126 5.25 -0.26 0.93
CA LEU A 126 5.12 -0.68 -0.47
C LEU A 126 3.83 -1.50 -0.72
N ALA A 127 3.31 -2.21 0.28
CA ALA A 127 2.13 -3.06 0.12
C ALA A 127 0.89 -2.29 -0.37
N PRO A 128 0.46 -1.16 0.24
CA PRO A 128 -0.68 -0.40 -0.26
C PRO A 128 -0.41 0.34 -1.57
N LEU A 129 0.86 0.58 -1.95
CA LEU A 129 1.23 1.19 -3.24
C LEU A 129 1.31 0.18 -4.37
N ARG A 130 1.61 -1.08 -4.08
CA ARG A 130 1.81 -2.15 -5.07
C ARG A 130 0.61 -2.32 -6.03
N PRO A 131 -0.66 -2.30 -5.58
CA PRO A 131 -1.80 -2.35 -6.51
C PRO A 131 -1.81 -1.20 -7.51
N PHE A 132 -1.45 0.01 -7.07
CA PHE A 132 -1.40 1.17 -7.95
C PHE A 132 -0.22 1.08 -8.93
N ILE A 133 0.96 0.69 -8.46
CA ILE A 133 2.13 0.45 -9.32
C ILE A 133 1.80 -0.60 -10.38
N GLN A 134 1.24 -1.74 -9.99
CA GLN A 134 0.86 -2.80 -10.93
C GLN A 134 -0.23 -2.37 -11.90
N TYR A 135 -1.19 -1.52 -11.46
CA TYR A 135 -2.21 -0.94 -12.35
C TYR A 135 -1.60 -0.02 -13.40
N VAL A 136 -0.68 0.86 -12.99
CA VAL A 136 0.00 1.82 -13.88
C VAL A 136 0.92 1.13 -14.87
N LEU A 137 1.67 0.12 -14.41
CA LEU A 137 2.63 -0.60 -15.23
C LEU A 137 2.00 -1.67 -16.15
N ASP A 138 0.72 -1.98 -15.95
CA ASP A 138 0.01 -2.91 -16.85
C ASP A 138 -0.02 -2.36 -18.29
N PRO A 139 0.26 -3.18 -19.32
CA PRO A 139 0.24 -2.73 -20.72
C PRO A 139 -1.04 -2.02 -21.16
N ARG A 140 -2.18 -2.36 -20.55
CA ARG A 140 -3.48 -1.72 -20.81
C ARG A 140 -3.57 -0.28 -20.31
N ASN A 141 -2.75 0.10 -19.31
CA ASN A 141 -2.80 1.39 -18.64
C ASN A 141 -1.52 2.21 -18.80
N ARG A 142 -0.37 1.57 -19.07
CA ARG A 142 0.95 2.23 -19.06
C ARG A 142 1.01 3.48 -19.94
N HIS A 143 0.34 3.46 -21.09
CA HIS A 143 0.29 4.58 -22.03
C HIS A 143 -0.46 5.82 -21.49
N LYS A 144 -1.22 5.69 -20.42
CA LYS A 144 -1.96 6.78 -19.77
C LYS A 144 -1.08 7.64 -18.87
N TYR A 145 0.10 7.17 -18.49
CA TYR A 145 1.00 7.83 -17.55
C TYR A 145 2.32 8.15 -18.25
N ASP A 146 2.95 9.26 -17.85
CA ASP A 146 4.24 9.65 -18.40
C ASP A 146 5.38 8.85 -17.76
N LYS A 147 6.30 9.46 -17.05
CA LYS A 147 7.39 8.80 -16.36
C LYS A 147 6.92 8.21 -15.01
N VAL A 148 7.44 7.03 -14.65
CA VAL A 148 7.18 6.40 -13.36
C VAL A 148 8.50 6.20 -12.63
N ASP A 149 8.70 6.93 -11.55
CA ASP A 149 9.87 6.80 -10.69
C ASP A 149 9.47 6.14 -9.36
N MET A 150 10.29 5.22 -8.89
CA MET A 150 10.10 4.53 -7.62
C MET A 150 11.37 4.68 -6.78
N LEU A 151 11.20 5.09 -5.52
CA LEU A 151 12.24 5.07 -4.50
C LEU A 151 11.77 4.15 -3.38
N LEU A 152 12.31 2.94 -3.36
CA LEU A 152 11.93 1.86 -2.47
C LEU A 152 12.97 1.73 -1.38
N ALA A 153 12.58 2.00 -0.13
CA ALA A 153 13.47 2.05 1.01
C ALA A 153 13.21 0.90 1.99
N ALA A 154 14.26 0.35 2.54
CA ALA A 154 14.23 -0.61 3.62
C ALA A 154 15.35 -0.32 4.63
N ARG A 155 15.28 -0.92 5.84
CA ARG A 155 16.39 -0.78 6.80
C ARG A 155 17.62 -1.55 6.37
N THR A 156 17.41 -2.75 5.82
CA THR A 156 18.44 -3.66 5.33
C THR A 156 18.04 -4.25 3.99
N ALA A 157 18.98 -4.85 3.25
CA ALA A 157 18.70 -5.53 1.99
C ALA A 157 17.66 -6.66 2.15
N LYS A 158 17.64 -7.33 3.32
CA LYS A 158 16.70 -8.41 3.64
C LYS A 158 15.27 -7.95 3.96
N ASP A 159 15.07 -6.65 4.15
CA ASP A 159 13.78 -6.05 4.52
C ASP A 159 13.01 -5.47 3.33
N HIS A 160 13.54 -5.60 2.12
CA HIS A 160 12.83 -5.20 0.91
C HIS A 160 11.69 -6.14 0.58
N CYS A 161 10.45 -5.69 0.78
CA CYS A 161 9.25 -6.43 0.37
C CYS A 161 9.11 -6.43 -1.16
N PHE A 162 8.56 -7.52 -1.71
CA PHE A 162 8.25 -7.67 -3.15
C PHE A 162 9.47 -7.53 -4.06
N ALA A 163 10.67 -7.86 -3.58
CA ALA A 163 11.90 -7.74 -4.37
C ALA A 163 11.84 -8.55 -5.69
N TYR A 164 11.01 -9.57 -5.76
CA TYR A 164 10.75 -10.37 -6.95
C TYR A 164 10.01 -9.61 -8.07
N ASP A 165 9.30 -8.50 -7.76
CA ASP A 165 8.64 -7.66 -8.77
C ASP A 165 9.59 -6.65 -9.43
N TYR A 166 10.68 -6.27 -8.77
CA TYR A 166 11.54 -5.17 -9.20
C TYR A 166 12.19 -5.38 -10.59
N PRO A 167 12.67 -6.59 -10.95
CA PRO A 167 13.19 -6.82 -12.30
C PRO A 167 12.14 -6.58 -13.39
N HIS A 168 10.90 -7.00 -13.15
CA HIS A 168 9.79 -6.75 -14.08
C HIS A 168 9.50 -5.26 -14.19
N TRP A 169 9.39 -4.54 -13.08
CA TRP A 169 9.11 -3.11 -13.09
C TRP A 169 10.19 -2.28 -13.80
N ARG A 170 11.48 -2.65 -13.62
CA ARG A 170 12.59 -2.02 -14.34
C ARG A 170 12.54 -2.24 -15.85
N GLY A 171 11.94 -3.33 -16.30
CA GLY A 171 11.78 -3.66 -17.72
C GLY A 171 10.68 -2.88 -18.43
N VAL A 172 9.81 -2.16 -17.70
CA VAL A 172 8.73 -1.38 -18.28
C VAL A 172 9.24 -0.03 -18.77
N GLU A 173 8.84 0.38 -19.96
CA GLU A 173 9.26 1.65 -20.60
C GLU A 173 9.00 2.85 -19.68
N LYS A 174 9.92 3.83 -19.68
CA LYS A 174 9.86 5.07 -18.90
C LYS A 174 9.65 4.82 -17.38
N THR A 175 10.21 3.73 -16.85
CA THR A 175 10.11 3.37 -15.45
C THR A 175 11.50 3.27 -14.83
N THR A 176 11.68 3.91 -13.67
CA THR A 176 12.92 3.83 -12.88
C THR A 176 12.62 3.23 -11.51
N VAL A 177 13.37 2.21 -11.09
CA VAL A 177 13.25 1.60 -9.77
C VAL A 177 14.58 1.74 -9.03
N SER A 178 14.61 2.64 -8.05
CA SER A 178 15.74 2.88 -7.15
C SER A 178 15.46 2.20 -5.81
N GLN A 179 16.42 1.41 -5.35
CA GLN A 179 16.37 0.76 -4.04
C GLN A 179 17.36 1.43 -3.10
N THR A 180 16.98 1.61 -1.83
CA THR A 180 17.89 2.16 -0.81
C THR A 180 17.78 1.42 0.51
N ILE A 181 18.90 1.34 1.23
CA ILE A 181 18.96 0.86 2.61
C ILE A 181 19.52 1.96 3.52
N ASP A 182 19.20 1.89 4.82
CA ASP A 182 19.59 2.92 5.78
C ASP A 182 21.11 3.06 5.93
N ARG A 183 21.84 1.95 5.86
CA ARG A 183 23.30 1.86 6.03
C ARG A 183 23.88 0.87 5.05
N ASP A 184 25.10 1.12 4.61
CA ASP A 184 25.83 0.24 3.70
C ASP A 184 26.01 -1.18 4.26
N GLU A 185 25.78 -2.16 3.40
CA GLU A 185 25.92 -3.58 3.70
C GLU A 185 26.77 -4.27 2.62
N SER A 186 27.57 -5.24 3.05
CA SER A 186 28.37 -6.04 2.10
C SER A 186 27.51 -6.76 1.07
N GLY A 187 27.80 -6.51 -0.20
CA GLY A 187 27.05 -7.09 -1.35
C GLY A 187 25.81 -6.28 -1.75
N TRP A 188 25.55 -5.12 -1.15
CA TRP A 188 24.53 -4.19 -1.60
C TRP A 188 25.05 -3.34 -2.77
N ASP A 189 24.27 -3.24 -3.85
CA ASP A 189 24.59 -2.49 -5.07
C ASP A 189 23.61 -1.33 -5.35
N GLY A 190 22.63 -1.13 -4.46
CA GLY A 190 21.68 -0.04 -4.53
C GLY A 190 22.15 1.24 -3.82
N LEU A 191 21.25 2.19 -3.67
CA LEU A 191 21.52 3.44 -2.95
C LEU A 191 21.65 3.18 -1.44
N VAL A 192 22.35 4.08 -0.77
CA VAL A 192 22.49 4.09 0.70
C VAL A 192 22.01 5.45 1.23
N GLY A 193 21.12 5.42 2.20
CA GLY A 193 20.61 6.63 2.85
C GLY A 193 19.10 6.71 2.92
N PHE A 194 18.61 7.72 3.58
CA PHE A 194 17.19 7.92 3.84
C PHE A 194 16.47 8.58 2.65
N PRO A 195 15.23 8.16 2.34
CA PRO A 195 14.46 8.65 1.19
C PRO A 195 14.36 10.17 1.08
N HIS A 196 14.22 10.89 2.20
CA HIS A 196 14.08 12.35 2.21
C HIS A 196 15.34 13.11 1.72
N ASN A 197 16.50 12.49 1.75
CA ASN A 197 17.72 13.02 1.15
C ASN A 197 17.81 12.62 -0.32
N LEU A 198 17.54 11.37 -0.63
CA LEU A 198 17.65 10.83 -1.98
C LEU A 198 16.66 11.45 -2.97
N VAL A 199 15.45 11.82 -2.53
CA VAL A 199 14.49 12.53 -3.42
C VAL A 199 15.03 13.88 -3.89
N LYS A 200 15.93 14.53 -3.13
CA LYS A 200 16.55 15.81 -3.51
C LYS A 200 17.57 15.67 -4.64
N GLU A 201 18.11 14.47 -4.84
CA GLU A 201 19.07 14.14 -5.88
C GLU A 201 18.37 13.66 -7.18
N MET A 202 17.07 13.41 -7.13
CA MET A 202 16.30 12.97 -8.28
C MET A 202 15.97 14.14 -9.21
N VAL A 203 16.04 13.88 -10.51
CA VAL A 203 15.61 14.84 -11.55
C VAL A 203 14.11 14.69 -11.75
N LEU A 204 13.34 15.61 -11.15
CA LEU A 204 11.87 15.60 -11.13
C LEU A 204 11.32 16.87 -11.78
N ASP A 205 10.29 16.72 -12.61
CA ASP A 205 9.52 17.84 -13.17
C ASP A 205 8.26 18.08 -12.32
N PHE A 206 8.35 18.99 -11.36
CA PHE A 206 7.25 19.31 -10.45
C PHE A 206 6.02 19.93 -11.14
N SER A 207 6.16 20.45 -12.36
CA SER A 207 5.03 20.97 -13.14
C SER A 207 4.06 19.86 -13.59
N ASN A 208 4.58 18.62 -13.74
CA ASN A 208 3.85 17.46 -14.25
C ASN A 208 3.97 16.21 -13.35
N LEU A 209 4.09 16.38 -12.02
CA LEU A 209 4.35 15.30 -11.09
C LEU A 209 3.23 15.13 -10.06
N TYR A 210 2.84 13.88 -9.82
CA TYR A 210 2.19 13.44 -8.60
C TYR A 210 3.13 12.53 -7.82
N ALA A 211 3.18 12.69 -6.50
CA ALA A 211 3.96 11.82 -5.63
C ALA A 211 3.05 11.07 -4.64
N ILE A 212 3.36 9.80 -4.42
CA ILE A 212 2.64 8.92 -3.50
C ILE A 212 3.66 8.36 -2.51
N VAL A 213 3.49 8.67 -1.21
CA VAL A 213 4.47 8.34 -0.16
C VAL A 213 3.81 7.48 0.91
N CYS A 214 4.30 6.26 1.11
CA CYS A 214 3.80 5.36 2.16
C CYS A 214 4.95 4.71 2.93
N GLY A 215 4.77 4.56 4.24
CA GLY A 215 5.78 3.98 5.12
C GLY A 215 5.65 4.48 6.56
N PRO A 216 6.72 4.40 7.35
CA PRO A 216 6.72 4.93 8.71
C PRO A 216 6.32 6.40 8.76
N PRO A 217 5.53 6.87 9.74
CA PRO A 217 5.03 8.25 9.80
C PRO A 217 6.14 9.31 9.71
N ILE A 218 7.27 9.06 10.37
CA ILE A 218 8.42 9.97 10.31
C ILE A 218 8.99 10.08 8.88
N MET A 219 9.06 8.97 8.13
CA MET A 219 9.52 8.98 6.75
C MET A 219 8.58 9.79 5.86
N ILE A 220 7.27 9.57 5.98
CA ILE A 220 6.25 10.32 5.22
C ILE A 220 6.44 11.82 5.47
N LYS A 221 6.53 12.23 6.74
CA LYS A 221 6.69 13.62 7.15
C LYS A 221 7.93 14.29 6.53
N VAL A 222 9.11 13.65 6.62
CA VAL A 222 10.35 14.26 6.13
C VAL A 222 10.47 14.22 4.60
N VAL A 223 9.91 13.20 3.93
CA VAL A 223 9.83 13.14 2.47
C VAL A 223 8.87 14.20 1.94
N GLN A 224 7.69 14.34 2.56
CA GLN A 224 6.74 15.41 2.25
C GLN A 224 7.41 16.78 2.33
N GLN A 225 8.08 17.08 3.45
CA GLN A 225 8.77 18.36 3.62
C GLN A 225 9.82 18.60 2.52
N SER A 226 10.59 17.57 2.16
CA SER A 226 11.58 17.69 1.10
C SER A 226 10.94 17.99 -0.24
N LEU A 227 9.91 17.24 -0.65
CA LEU A 227 9.21 17.44 -1.92
C LEU A 227 8.50 18.80 -1.99
N THR A 228 7.89 19.26 -0.89
CA THR A 228 7.23 20.57 -0.82
C THR A 228 8.23 21.73 -0.92
N VAL A 229 9.38 21.63 -0.25
CA VAL A 229 10.46 22.64 -0.37
C VAL A 229 11.03 22.68 -1.79
N MET A 230 11.05 21.56 -2.50
CA MET A 230 11.47 21.47 -3.90
C MET A 230 10.42 22.01 -4.89
N GLY A 231 9.19 22.27 -4.45
CA GLY A 231 8.14 22.90 -5.24
C GLY A 231 6.94 22.02 -5.58
N LEU A 232 6.83 20.79 -5.05
CA LEU A 232 5.64 19.96 -5.25
C LEU A 232 4.47 20.49 -4.42
N PRO A 233 3.31 20.83 -5.03
CA PRO A 233 2.12 21.26 -4.32
C PRO A 233 1.53 20.13 -3.44
N LEU A 234 0.92 20.49 -2.31
CA LEU A 234 0.37 19.54 -1.35
C LEU A 234 -0.82 18.74 -1.90
N ASP A 235 -1.59 19.29 -2.83
CA ASP A 235 -2.68 18.63 -3.54
C ASP A 235 -2.22 17.57 -4.55
N ARG A 236 -0.91 17.55 -4.88
CA ARG A 236 -0.28 16.54 -5.74
C ARG A 236 0.57 15.53 -4.97
N LEU A 237 0.54 15.57 -3.67
CA LEU A 237 1.25 14.65 -2.79
C LEU A 237 0.25 13.84 -1.96
N TYR A 238 0.24 12.52 -2.12
CA TYR A 238 -0.70 11.59 -1.52
C TYR A 238 -0.01 10.62 -0.57
N THR A 239 -0.77 10.17 0.43
CA THR A 239 -0.39 9.09 1.35
C THR A 239 -1.58 8.22 1.70
N THR A 240 -1.33 7.11 2.39
CA THR A 240 -2.38 6.31 3.03
C THR A 240 -2.21 6.35 4.54
N LEU A 241 -3.32 6.48 5.26
CA LEU A 241 -3.34 6.44 6.71
C LEU A 241 -3.77 5.07 7.23
N GLU A 242 -3.11 4.62 8.27
CA GLU A 242 -3.47 3.43 9.05
C GLU A 242 -4.11 3.85 10.37
N MET A 243 -5.29 3.34 10.67
CA MET A 243 -5.99 3.56 11.92
C MET A 243 -6.60 2.27 12.45
N ARG A 244 -6.90 2.23 13.75
CA ARG A 244 -7.70 1.13 14.31
C ARG A 244 -9.09 1.19 13.73
N MET A 245 -9.46 0.17 12.98
CA MET A 245 -10.78 0.00 12.41
C MET A 245 -11.48 -1.22 13.03
N THR A 246 -12.80 -1.21 13.00
CA THR A 246 -13.62 -2.32 13.49
C THR A 246 -14.81 -2.56 12.58
N CYS A 247 -15.52 -1.51 12.16
CA CYS A 247 -16.70 -1.67 11.31
C CYS A 247 -16.39 -1.56 9.81
N GLY A 248 -15.40 -0.77 9.41
CA GLY A 248 -15.04 -0.49 8.02
C GLY A 248 -16.03 0.42 7.26
N VAL A 249 -17.11 0.88 7.92
CA VAL A 249 -18.27 1.55 7.28
C VAL A 249 -18.72 2.83 8.00
N GLY A 250 -17.83 3.51 8.71
CA GLY A 250 -18.10 4.83 9.34
C GLY A 250 -19.08 4.81 10.52
N LYS A 251 -19.31 3.66 11.18
CA LYS A 251 -20.32 3.55 12.25
C LYS A 251 -19.76 3.55 13.66
N CYS A 252 -18.59 2.96 13.89
CA CYS A 252 -18.10 2.77 15.27
C CYS A 252 -17.29 3.94 15.82
N GLY A 253 -16.86 4.90 14.97
CA GLY A 253 -16.11 6.09 15.38
C GLY A 253 -14.64 5.85 15.76
N LYS A 254 -14.10 4.62 15.63
CA LYS A 254 -12.74 4.30 16.10
C LYS A 254 -11.62 4.80 15.20
N CYS A 255 -11.90 5.05 13.94
CA CYS A 255 -10.93 5.48 12.94
C CYS A 255 -11.07 6.96 12.59
N ASN A 256 -11.67 7.77 13.47
CA ASN A 256 -11.83 9.19 13.20
C ASN A 256 -10.52 9.96 13.38
N ILE A 257 -10.33 10.96 12.52
CA ILE A 257 -9.35 12.04 12.64
C ILE A 257 -10.15 13.32 12.48
N GLY A 258 -10.31 14.08 13.57
CA GLY A 258 -11.23 15.22 13.58
C GLY A 258 -12.66 14.78 13.20
N ASN A 259 -13.18 15.28 12.07
CA ASN A 259 -14.51 14.96 11.54
C ASN A 259 -14.50 13.94 10.39
N GLN A 260 -13.35 13.35 10.06
CA GLN A 260 -13.18 12.36 9.02
C GLN A 260 -13.08 10.95 9.60
N TYR A 261 -13.59 9.95 8.91
CA TYR A 261 -13.40 8.54 9.23
C TYR A 261 -12.49 7.88 8.20
N VAL A 262 -11.32 7.42 8.59
CA VAL A 262 -10.35 6.80 7.67
C VAL A 262 -10.95 5.62 6.90
N CYS A 263 -11.91 4.90 7.45
CA CYS A 263 -12.55 3.77 6.78
C CYS A 263 -13.55 4.15 5.67
N THR A 264 -14.01 5.40 5.59
CA THR A 264 -14.97 5.87 4.58
C THR A 264 -14.45 7.06 3.78
N ASP A 265 -13.79 8.01 4.45
CA ASP A 265 -13.25 9.23 3.82
C ASP A 265 -11.82 9.01 3.31
N GLY A 266 -11.10 8.02 3.88
CA GLY A 266 -9.79 7.52 3.52
C GLY A 266 -9.84 6.07 3.01
N PRO A 267 -8.72 5.34 3.07
CA PRO A 267 -7.45 5.69 3.73
C PRO A 267 -6.53 6.61 2.92
N VAL A 268 -6.83 6.90 1.66
CA VAL A 268 -6.03 7.74 0.79
C VAL A 268 -6.37 9.21 1.03
N PHE A 269 -5.36 10.02 1.29
CA PHE A 269 -5.50 11.47 1.45
C PHE A 269 -4.38 12.20 0.73
N SER A 270 -4.69 13.38 0.19
CA SER A 270 -3.67 14.35 -0.20
C SER A 270 -3.08 15.02 1.05
N MET A 271 -1.86 15.52 0.94
CA MET A 271 -1.27 16.31 2.03
C MET A 271 -1.97 17.64 2.24
N GLU A 272 -2.68 18.16 1.24
CA GLU A 272 -3.54 19.31 1.39
C GLU A 272 -4.73 19.01 2.31
N GLU A 273 -5.42 17.88 2.13
CA GLU A 273 -6.50 17.44 3.00
C GLU A 273 -6.00 17.23 4.43
N LEU A 274 -4.87 16.54 4.59
CA LEU A 274 -4.27 16.29 5.91
C LEU A 274 -3.86 17.58 6.62
N SER A 275 -3.39 18.60 5.89
CA SER A 275 -3.01 19.90 6.47
C SER A 275 -4.17 20.65 7.11
N ARG A 276 -5.41 20.25 6.82
CA ARG A 276 -6.64 20.82 7.37
C ARG A 276 -7.22 20.01 8.53
N MET A 277 -6.60 18.85 8.83
CA MET A 277 -7.01 17.97 9.92
C MET A 277 -6.19 18.26 11.20
N PRO A 278 -6.69 17.85 12.38
CA PRO A 278 -5.89 17.88 13.61
C PRO A 278 -4.61 17.06 13.49
N ASP A 279 -3.55 17.47 14.20
CA ASP A 279 -2.25 16.77 14.27
C ASP A 279 -2.34 15.43 15.05
N GLU A 280 -3.34 14.60 14.75
CA GLU A 280 -3.60 13.32 15.44
C GLU A 280 -3.22 12.08 14.60
N TYR A 281 -2.62 12.29 13.43
CA TYR A 281 -2.25 11.23 12.49
C TYR A 281 -0.74 11.04 12.34
#